data_ad78837f139a73a760c8ae3c47745390
#
_entry.id   ad78837f139a73a760c8ae3c47745390
#
_cell.length_a   1.000
_cell.length_b   1.000
_cell.length_c   1.000
_cell.angle_alpha   90.00
_cell.angle_beta   90.00
_cell.angle_gamma   90.00
#
_symmetry.space_group_name_H-M   'P 1'
#
loop_
_entity.id
_entity.type
_entity.pdbx_description
1 polymer ?
#
loop_
_entity_poly.entity_id
_entity_poly.type
_entity_poly.pdbx_seq_one_letter_code
_entity_poly.pdbx_strand_id
1 'polypeptide(L)'
;MVMECLQHLRIKYRWEEIEKENTAIKLAKEQGLKYVPIVFENDDSPKQLLARSRYIIAKKPNDWTENQKQRAELLFKNYPLLHQAYKHTLEFRSIYEEQSKELARARFINWISKTKLLKMTVFNTAANSLNYHLEPILNFFIKRHTNANAESFNSKIKLFRANQRGVVDVKFFLFRMEKLFA
;
A
#
# COMPACT_ATOMS: atom_id res chain seq x y z
N MET A 1 3.66 -3.48 3.59
CA MET A 1 4.40 -4.33 2.61
C MET A 1 3.65 -4.51 1.29
N VAL A 2 2.61 -5.37 1.11
CA VAL A 2 1.94 -5.56 -0.20
C VAL A 2 1.27 -4.29 -0.73
N MET A 3 0.56 -3.54 0.13
CA MET A 3 -0.02 -2.25 -0.23
C MET A 3 1.02 -1.19 -0.61
N GLU A 4 2.18 -1.22 0.01
CA GLU A 4 3.30 -0.34 -0.32
C GLU A 4 3.86 -0.63 -1.72
N CYS A 5 3.95 -1.92 -2.09
CA CYS A 5 4.36 -2.32 -3.45
C CYS A 5 3.43 -1.71 -4.51
N LEU A 6 2.12 -1.76 -4.28
CA LEU A 6 1.13 -1.13 -5.17
C LEU A 6 1.30 0.40 -5.24
N GLN A 7 1.52 1.05 -4.09
CA GLN A 7 1.77 2.49 -4.04
C GLN A 7 3.08 2.88 -4.73
N HIS A 8 4.14 2.07 -4.58
CA HIS A 8 5.41 2.30 -5.27
C HIS A 8 5.24 2.20 -6.80
N LEU A 9 4.48 1.21 -7.29
CA LEU A 9 4.19 1.11 -8.72
C LEU A 9 3.46 2.34 -9.24
N ARG A 10 2.44 2.83 -8.51
CA ARG A 10 1.73 4.07 -8.85
C ARG A 10 2.67 5.28 -8.87
N ILE A 11 3.56 5.38 -7.86
CA ILE A 11 4.52 6.48 -7.77
C ILE A 11 5.51 6.42 -8.95
N LYS A 12 5.98 5.22 -9.30
CA LYS A 12 6.86 5.02 -10.46
C LYS A 12 6.20 5.55 -11.73
N TYR A 13 4.97 5.13 -12.04
CA TYR A 13 4.24 5.65 -13.20
C TYR A 13 4.06 7.17 -13.15
N ARG A 14 3.80 7.75 -11.97
CA ARG A 14 3.66 9.19 -11.84
C ARG A 14 4.97 9.93 -12.21
N TRP A 15 6.12 9.40 -11.81
CA TRP A 15 7.41 9.98 -12.16
C TRP A 15 7.69 9.84 -13.66
N GLU A 16 7.37 8.71 -14.27
CA GLU A 16 7.48 8.50 -15.72
C GLU A 16 6.63 9.52 -16.50
N GLU A 17 5.41 9.80 -16.06
CA GLU A 17 4.55 10.80 -16.69
C GLU A 17 5.07 12.24 -16.50
N ILE A 18 5.65 12.55 -15.33
CA ILE A 18 6.30 13.86 -15.10
C ILE A 18 7.50 14.02 -16.04
N GLU A 19 8.31 12.99 -16.22
CA GLU A 19 9.48 13.02 -17.11
C GLU A 19 9.08 13.19 -18.58
N LYS A 20 8.06 12.48 -19.05
CA LYS A 20 7.47 12.64 -20.38
C LYS A 20 7.00 14.08 -20.60
N GLU A 21 6.27 14.66 -19.65
CA GLU A 21 5.78 16.02 -19.71
C GLU A 21 6.92 17.04 -19.75
N ASN A 22 7.94 16.89 -18.90
CA ASN A 22 9.11 17.76 -18.89
C ASN A 22 9.87 17.71 -20.23
N THR A 23 9.98 16.53 -20.84
CA THR A 23 10.59 16.34 -22.14
C THR A 23 9.77 17.04 -23.23
N ALA A 24 8.45 16.89 -23.21
CA ALA A 24 7.55 17.55 -24.17
C ALA A 24 7.60 19.10 -24.04
N ILE A 25 7.69 19.62 -22.81
CA ILE A 25 7.86 21.07 -22.58
C ILE A 25 9.17 21.58 -23.18
N LYS A 26 10.28 20.84 -22.99
CA LYS A 26 11.58 21.20 -23.56
C LYS A 26 11.54 21.23 -25.09
N LEU A 27 11.00 20.20 -25.72
CA LEU A 27 10.87 20.10 -27.16
C LEU A 27 10.02 21.25 -27.76
N ALA A 28 8.88 21.54 -27.12
CA ALA A 28 8.01 22.64 -27.51
C ALA A 28 8.77 23.99 -27.46
N LYS A 29 9.55 24.23 -26.40
CA LYS A 29 10.35 25.43 -26.23
C LYS A 29 11.44 25.56 -27.31
N GLU A 30 12.14 24.46 -27.63
CA GLU A 30 13.17 24.43 -28.68
C GLU A 30 12.58 24.73 -30.07
N GLN A 31 11.32 24.36 -30.30
CA GLN A 31 10.57 24.60 -31.52
C GLN A 31 9.87 25.97 -31.55
N GLY A 32 9.97 26.77 -30.49
CA GLY A 32 9.26 28.06 -30.37
C GLY A 32 7.73 27.90 -30.21
N LEU A 33 7.25 26.70 -29.84
CA LEU A 33 5.84 26.39 -29.68
C LEU A 33 5.42 26.48 -28.22
N LYS A 34 4.14 26.80 -28.01
CA LYS A 34 3.53 26.73 -26.67
C LYS A 34 3.16 25.28 -26.35
N TYR A 35 3.65 24.78 -25.24
CA TYR A 35 3.25 23.46 -24.73
C TYR A 35 1.76 23.43 -24.37
N VAL A 36 1.05 22.39 -24.83
CA VAL A 36 -0.34 22.10 -24.48
C VAL A 36 -0.36 20.79 -23.69
N PRO A 37 -0.79 20.81 -22.40
CA PRO A 37 -0.84 19.60 -21.60
C PRO A 37 -1.88 18.61 -22.12
N ILE A 38 -1.55 17.33 -22.05
CA ILE A 38 -2.50 16.24 -22.30
C ILE A 38 -3.40 16.12 -21.07
N VAL A 39 -4.72 16.11 -21.28
CA VAL A 39 -5.72 15.89 -20.23
C VAL A 39 -6.68 14.78 -20.62
N PHE A 40 -7.21 14.08 -19.65
CA PHE A 40 -8.25 13.07 -19.81
C PHE A 40 -9.65 13.70 -19.80
N GLU A 41 -10.68 12.89 -20.04
CA GLU A 41 -12.09 13.29 -20.05
C GLU A 41 -12.58 13.95 -18.74
N ASN A 42 -11.84 13.76 -17.64
CA ASN A 42 -12.12 14.32 -16.31
C ASN A 42 -11.21 15.51 -15.96
N ASP A 43 -10.59 16.14 -16.96
CA ASP A 43 -9.64 17.25 -16.83
C ASP A 43 -8.37 16.94 -16.00
N ASP A 44 -8.13 15.70 -15.63
CA ASP A 44 -6.86 15.31 -15.01
C ASP A 44 -5.78 15.11 -16.06
N SER A 45 -4.61 15.69 -15.85
CA SER A 45 -3.41 15.24 -16.59
C SER A 45 -2.96 13.85 -16.08
N PRO A 46 -2.17 13.07 -16.86
CA PRO A 46 -1.68 11.76 -16.43
C PRO A 46 -1.04 11.75 -15.03
N LYS A 47 -0.18 12.74 -14.75
CA LYS A 47 0.44 12.88 -13.41
C LYS A 47 -0.55 13.22 -12.31
N GLN A 48 -1.64 13.97 -12.62
CA GLN A 48 -2.69 14.32 -11.66
C GLN A 48 -3.60 13.14 -11.38
N LEU A 49 -3.98 12.37 -12.41
CA LEU A 49 -4.75 11.15 -12.27
C LEU A 49 -4.03 10.16 -11.33
N LEU A 50 -2.72 9.94 -11.56
CA LEU A 50 -1.91 9.07 -10.69
C LEU A 50 -1.73 9.64 -9.28
N ALA A 51 -1.62 10.96 -9.10
CA ALA A 51 -1.54 11.57 -7.78
C ALA A 51 -2.85 11.37 -6.97
N ARG A 52 -3.99 11.66 -7.60
CA ARG A 52 -5.33 11.59 -7.00
C ARG A 52 -5.80 10.15 -6.77
N SER A 53 -5.25 9.17 -7.50
CA SER A 53 -5.57 7.75 -7.35
C SER A 53 -5.02 7.10 -6.08
N ARG A 54 -4.20 7.79 -5.28
CA ARG A 54 -3.63 7.26 -4.03
C ARG A 54 -4.68 6.62 -3.12
N TYR A 55 -5.80 7.30 -2.94
CA TYR A 55 -6.89 6.83 -2.06
C TYR A 55 -7.79 5.80 -2.74
N ILE A 56 -7.87 5.81 -4.07
CA ILE A 56 -8.66 4.85 -4.86
C ILE A 56 -8.06 3.46 -4.70
N ILE A 57 -6.77 3.30 -4.96
CA ILE A 57 -6.09 2.01 -4.89
C ILE A 57 -5.90 1.49 -3.45
N ALA A 58 -6.11 2.32 -2.43
CA ALA A 58 -6.10 1.91 -1.03
C ALA A 58 -7.43 1.29 -0.56
N LYS A 59 -8.53 1.55 -1.25
CA LYS A 59 -9.88 1.10 -0.93
C LYS A 59 -10.28 -0.14 -1.72
N LYS A 60 -11.32 -0.85 -1.26
CA LYS A 60 -12.03 -1.85 -2.08
C LYS A 60 -12.97 -1.11 -3.06
N PRO A 61 -13.33 -1.72 -4.22
CA PRO A 61 -14.21 -1.07 -5.20
C PRO A 61 -15.56 -0.66 -4.61
N ASN A 62 -16.11 -1.44 -3.68
CA ASN A 62 -17.39 -1.15 -3.02
C ASN A 62 -17.35 0.09 -2.11
N ASP A 63 -16.15 0.51 -1.69
CA ASP A 63 -15.95 1.66 -0.81
C ASP A 63 -15.66 2.95 -1.60
N TRP A 64 -15.72 2.90 -2.95
CA TRP A 64 -15.51 4.07 -3.79
C TRP A 64 -16.77 4.92 -3.91
N THR A 65 -16.58 6.24 -3.85
CA THR A 65 -17.59 7.20 -4.29
C THR A 65 -17.73 7.16 -5.80
N GLU A 66 -18.82 7.73 -6.35
CA GLU A 66 -19.03 7.74 -7.79
C GLU A 66 -17.89 8.41 -8.57
N ASN A 67 -17.41 9.55 -8.09
CA ASN A 67 -16.24 10.22 -8.67
C ASN A 67 -14.96 9.36 -8.60
N GLN A 68 -14.83 8.52 -7.56
CA GLN A 68 -13.69 7.59 -7.45
C GLN A 68 -13.81 6.43 -8.43
N LYS A 69 -15.03 5.95 -8.71
CA LYS A 69 -15.24 4.90 -9.72
C LYS A 69 -14.87 5.39 -11.12
N GLN A 70 -15.39 6.54 -11.54
CA GLN A 70 -15.07 7.14 -12.84
C GLN A 70 -13.54 7.35 -12.99
N ARG A 71 -12.89 7.87 -11.96
CA ARG A 71 -11.42 8.04 -11.97
C ARG A 71 -10.68 6.72 -11.97
N ALA A 72 -11.19 5.67 -11.30
CA ALA A 72 -10.61 4.33 -11.33
C ALA A 72 -10.69 3.70 -12.72
N GLU A 73 -11.79 3.88 -13.43
CA GLU A 73 -11.95 3.40 -14.81
C GLU A 73 -10.92 4.03 -15.74
N LEU A 74 -10.77 5.36 -15.70
CA LEU A 74 -9.74 6.06 -16.46
C LEU A 74 -8.32 5.59 -16.09
N LEU A 75 -8.06 5.46 -14.78
CA LEU A 75 -6.77 4.98 -14.28
C LEU A 75 -6.42 3.59 -14.84
N PHE A 76 -7.34 2.66 -14.72
CA PHE A 76 -7.10 1.27 -15.10
C PHE A 76 -7.13 1.03 -16.60
N LYS A 77 -7.86 1.86 -17.36
CA LYS A 77 -7.80 1.90 -18.81
C LYS A 77 -6.41 2.33 -19.32
N ASN A 78 -5.82 3.36 -18.70
CA ASN A 78 -4.54 3.91 -19.12
C ASN A 78 -3.33 3.19 -18.52
N TYR A 79 -3.50 2.51 -17.36
CA TYR A 79 -2.42 1.80 -16.66
C TYR A 79 -2.82 0.34 -16.36
N PRO A 80 -2.90 -0.55 -17.38
CA PRO A 80 -3.38 -1.93 -17.21
C PRO A 80 -2.57 -2.75 -16.20
N LEU A 81 -1.24 -2.55 -16.13
CA LEU A 81 -0.39 -3.22 -15.16
C LEU A 81 -0.71 -2.77 -13.72
N LEU A 82 -1.04 -1.49 -13.51
CA LEU A 82 -1.49 -1.00 -12.20
C LEU A 82 -2.83 -1.62 -11.82
N HIS A 83 -3.74 -1.82 -12.77
CA HIS A 83 -5.00 -2.53 -12.56
C HIS A 83 -4.76 -3.99 -12.13
N GLN A 84 -3.86 -4.69 -12.83
CA GLN A 84 -3.51 -6.06 -12.50
C GLN A 84 -2.87 -6.15 -11.11
N ALA A 85 -1.97 -5.21 -10.77
CA ALA A 85 -1.35 -5.10 -9.45
C ALA A 85 -2.40 -4.80 -8.35
N TYR A 86 -3.38 -3.96 -8.64
CA TYR A 86 -4.48 -3.67 -7.74
C TYR A 86 -5.34 -4.91 -7.45
N LYS A 87 -5.74 -5.64 -8.49
CA LYS A 87 -6.48 -6.91 -8.33
C LYS A 87 -5.69 -7.93 -7.51
N HIS A 88 -4.40 -8.06 -7.79
CA HIS A 88 -3.51 -8.96 -7.06
C HIS A 88 -3.38 -8.57 -5.57
N THR A 89 -3.40 -7.28 -5.28
CA THR A 89 -3.42 -6.76 -3.90
C THR A 89 -4.76 -7.02 -3.19
N LEU A 90 -5.88 -6.90 -3.90
CA LEU A 90 -7.21 -7.24 -3.34
C LEU A 90 -7.31 -8.73 -3.03
N GLU A 91 -6.79 -9.59 -3.92
CA GLU A 91 -6.72 -11.04 -3.69
C GLU A 91 -5.92 -11.36 -2.43
N PHE A 92 -4.77 -10.70 -2.22
CA PHE A 92 -4.00 -10.82 -0.98
C PHE A 92 -4.80 -10.43 0.27
N ARG A 93 -5.49 -9.30 0.21
CA ARG A 93 -6.30 -8.82 1.34
C ARG A 93 -7.43 -9.77 1.69
N SER A 94 -8.06 -10.39 0.70
CA SER A 94 -9.16 -11.34 0.92
C SER A 94 -8.72 -12.64 1.60
N ILE A 95 -7.41 -12.98 1.57
CA ILE A 95 -6.90 -14.17 2.30
C ILE A 95 -7.13 -14.03 3.79
N TYR A 96 -7.01 -12.82 4.34
CA TYR A 96 -7.22 -12.57 5.78
C TYR A 96 -8.69 -12.70 6.21
N GLU A 97 -9.63 -12.81 5.29
CA GLU A 97 -11.05 -13.06 5.55
C GLU A 97 -11.34 -14.56 5.77
N GLU A 98 -10.39 -15.46 5.41
CA GLU A 98 -10.55 -16.90 5.56
C GLU A 98 -10.69 -17.31 7.02
N GLN A 99 -11.51 -18.34 7.26
CA GLN A 99 -11.76 -18.87 8.61
C GLN A 99 -10.83 -20.05 8.97
N SER A 100 -10.33 -20.77 7.98
CA SER A 100 -9.46 -21.93 8.15
C SER A 100 -7.99 -21.56 7.88
N LYS A 101 -7.11 -22.03 8.77
CA LYS A 101 -5.65 -21.92 8.60
C LYS A 101 -5.18 -22.64 7.34
N GLU A 102 -5.76 -23.78 7.02
CA GLU A 102 -5.42 -24.61 5.88
C GLU A 102 -5.79 -23.91 4.56
N LEU A 103 -6.99 -23.33 4.48
CA LEU A 103 -7.43 -22.57 3.33
C LEU A 103 -6.56 -21.29 3.14
N ALA A 104 -6.29 -20.58 4.23
CA ALA A 104 -5.41 -19.42 4.19
C ALA A 104 -4.01 -19.79 3.67
N ARG A 105 -3.45 -20.91 4.14
CA ARG A 105 -2.15 -21.45 3.66
C ARG A 105 -2.18 -21.70 2.15
N ALA A 106 -3.17 -22.42 1.67
CA ALA A 106 -3.29 -22.73 0.25
C ALA A 106 -3.40 -21.46 -0.60
N ARG A 107 -4.18 -20.47 -0.14
CA ARG A 107 -4.34 -19.19 -0.82
C ARG A 107 -3.08 -18.34 -0.81
N PHE A 108 -2.30 -18.31 0.29
CA PHE A 108 -1.01 -17.62 0.33
C PHE A 108 -0.01 -18.25 -0.64
N ILE A 109 0.10 -19.59 -0.67
CA ILE A 109 0.99 -20.31 -1.60
C ILE A 109 0.59 -20.01 -3.07
N ASN A 110 -0.71 -20.05 -3.37
CA ASN A 110 -1.22 -19.69 -4.68
C ASN A 110 -0.90 -18.24 -5.05
N TRP A 111 -1.10 -17.29 -4.14
CA TRP A 111 -0.79 -15.87 -4.35
C TRP A 111 0.71 -15.67 -4.64
N ILE A 112 1.60 -16.32 -3.88
CA ILE A 112 3.05 -16.27 -4.09
C ILE A 112 3.42 -16.83 -5.47
N SER A 113 2.86 -17.98 -5.85
CA SER A 113 3.08 -18.61 -7.16
C SER A 113 2.60 -17.72 -8.29
N LYS A 114 1.41 -17.14 -8.16
CA LYS A 114 0.82 -16.20 -9.11
C LYS A 114 1.66 -14.93 -9.28
N THR A 115 2.26 -14.41 -8.19
CA THR A 115 3.19 -13.28 -8.25
C THR A 115 4.36 -13.56 -9.19
N LYS A 116 4.93 -14.76 -9.10
CA LYS A 116 6.05 -15.19 -9.97
C LYS A 116 5.61 -15.33 -11.43
N LEU A 117 4.46 -15.94 -11.67
CA LEU A 117 3.90 -16.13 -13.02
C LEU A 117 3.61 -14.80 -13.71
N LEU A 118 3.04 -13.83 -13.00
CA LEU A 118 2.70 -12.52 -13.53
C LEU A 118 3.94 -11.63 -13.76
N LYS A 119 5.14 -12.10 -13.40
CA LYS A 119 6.40 -11.35 -13.50
C LYS A 119 6.32 -9.94 -12.85
N MET A 120 5.48 -9.79 -11.83
CA MET A 120 5.31 -8.54 -11.11
C MET A 120 6.46 -8.32 -10.12
N THR A 121 7.59 -7.87 -10.63
CA THR A 121 8.83 -7.69 -9.85
C THR A 121 8.64 -6.81 -8.61
N VAL A 122 7.72 -5.85 -8.66
CA VAL A 122 7.38 -4.97 -7.53
C VAL A 122 6.88 -5.74 -6.30
N PHE A 123 6.31 -6.95 -6.47
CA PHE A 123 5.84 -7.79 -5.37
C PHE A 123 6.82 -8.89 -4.96
N ASN A 124 7.96 -9.06 -5.65
CA ASN A 124 8.87 -10.17 -5.37
C ASN A 124 9.40 -10.17 -3.92
N THR A 125 9.82 -9.01 -3.42
CA THR A 125 10.28 -8.89 -2.03
C THR A 125 9.18 -9.24 -1.04
N ALA A 126 7.94 -8.78 -1.30
CA ALA A 126 6.78 -9.10 -0.48
C ALA A 126 6.46 -10.61 -0.51
N ALA A 127 6.48 -11.23 -1.70
CA ALA A 127 6.23 -12.66 -1.86
C ALA A 127 7.30 -13.52 -1.18
N ASN A 128 8.58 -13.13 -1.28
CA ASN A 128 9.68 -13.84 -0.61
C ASN A 128 9.58 -13.72 0.92
N SER A 129 9.27 -12.53 1.43
CA SER A 129 9.06 -12.31 2.87
C SER A 129 7.87 -13.10 3.40
N LEU A 130 6.76 -13.14 2.64
CA LEU A 130 5.59 -13.96 2.99
C LEU A 130 5.92 -15.45 3.01
N ASN A 131 6.67 -15.93 2.03
CA ASN A 131 7.08 -17.33 1.98
C ASN A 131 7.96 -17.71 3.17
N TYR A 132 8.89 -16.84 3.54
CA TYR A 132 9.78 -17.05 4.69
C TYR A 132 9.04 -17.04 6.02
N HIS A 133 8.07 -16.15 6.19
CA HIS A 133 7.30 -15.99 7.43
C HIS A 133 5.91 -16.64 7.39
N LEU A 134 5.67 -17.60 6.49
CA LEU A 134 4.34 -18.15 6.28
C LEU A 134 3.75 -18.76 7.56
N GLU A 135 4.51 -19.59 8.29
CA GLU A 135 4.02 -20.25 9.51
C GLU A 135 3.65 -19.25 10.62
N PRO A 136 4.50 -18.27 10.97
CA PRO A 136 4.10 -17.20 11.90
C PRO A 136 2.84 -16.45 11.47
N ILE A 137 2.69 -16.12 10.17
CA ILE A 137 1.52 -15.41 9.65
C ILE A 137 0.26 -16.26 9.79
N LEU A 138 0.37 -17.56 9.55
CA LEU A 138 -0.76 -18.50 9.66
C LEU A 138 -1.27 -18.68 11.11
N ASN A 139 -0.48 -18.33 12.12
CA ASN A 139 -0.94 -18.36 13.51
C ASN A 139 -2.04 -17.33 13.78
N PHE A 140 -2.15 -16.27 12.98
CA PHE A 140 -3.27 -15.32 13.02
C PHE A 140 -4.62 -16.04 12.87
N PHE A 141 -4.70 -17.07 11.99
CA PHE A 141 -5.95 -17.77 11.69
C PHE A 141 -6.39 -18.77 12.81
N ILE A 142 -5.53 -19.05 13.78
CA ILE A 142 -5.89 -19.93 14.92
C ILE A 142 -6.77 -19.19 15.92
N LYS A 143 -6.37 -17.98 16.32
CA LYS A 143 -7.03 -17.21 17.39
C LYS A 143 -7.50 -15.84 16.95
N ARG A 144 -7.18 -15.42 15.73
CA ARG A 144 -7.43 -14.07 15.17
C ARG A 144 -6.98 -12.90 16.06
N HIS A 145 -5.99 -13.16 16.92
CA HIS A 145 -5.41 -12.11 17.74
C HIS A 145 -4.58 -11.18 16.86
N THR A 146 -4.90 -9.91 16.89
CA THR A 146 -4.10 -8.86 16.31
C THR A 146 -3.12 -8.32 17.33
N ASN A 147 -2.02 -7.70 16.86
CA ASN A 147 -1.11 -6.96 17.75
C ASN A 147 -1.72 -5.65 18.28
N ALA A 148 -3.03 -5.42 18.07
CA ALA A 148 -3.69 -4.18 18.44
C ALA A 148 -3.52 -3.84 19.93
N ASN A 149 -3.58 -4.84 20.81
CA ASN A 149 -3.33 -4.63 22.25
C ASN A 149 -1.88 -4.23 22.52
N ALA A 150 -0.92 -4.88 21.86
CA ALA A 150 0.49 -4.55 21.99
C ALA A 150 0.79 -3.16 21.40
N GLU A 151 0.20 -2.81 20.25
CA GLU A 151 0.31 -1.48 19.63
C GLU A 151 -0.33 -0.40 20.49
N SER A 152 -1.50 -0.65 21.06
CA SER A 152 -2.15 0.25 22.02
C SER A 152 -1.27 0.45 23.26
N PHE A 153 -0.72 -0.62 23.82
CA PHE A 153 0.18 -0.56 24.96
C PHE A 153 1.46 0.22 24.62
N ASN A 154 2.10 -0.08 23.48
CA ASN A 154 3.27 0.66 23.00
C ASN A 154 2.99 2.16 22.78
N SER A 155 1.79 2.51 22.34
CA SER A 155 1.36 3.90 22.17
C SER A 155 1.24 4.60 23.52
N LYS A 156 0.68 3.93 24.55
CA LYS A 156 0.63 4.44 25.92
C LYS A 156 2.04 4.64 26.51
N ILE A 157 2.96 3.70 26.26
CA ILE A 157 4.36 3.83 26.68
C ILE A 157 5.03 5.05 26.03
N LYS A 158 4.84 5.22 24.72
CA LYS A 158 5.39 6.37 23.98
C LYS A 158 4.86 7.69 24.52
N LEU A 159 3.55 7.79 24.78
CA LEU A 159 2.92 8.97 25.36
C LEU A 159 3.45 9.26 26.76
N PHE A 160 3.54 8.24 27.61
CA PHE A 160 4.06 8.35 28.96
C PHE A 160 5.52 8.85 28.94
N ARG A 161 6.38 8.28 28.05
CA ARG A 161 7.75 8.74 27.86
C ARG A 161 7.82 10.19 27.39
N ALA A 162 6.96 10.60 26.46
CA ALA A 162 6.91 11.99 25.97
C ALA A 162 6.52 12.96 27.09
N ASN A 163 5.55 12.62 27.92
CA ASN A 163 5.11 13.43 29.05
C ASN A 163 6.20 13.59 30.13
N GLN A 164 7.12 12.62 30.22
CA GLN A 164 8.29 12.71 31.13
C GLN A 164 9.47 13.48 30.49
N ARG A 165 9.32 14.04 29.29
CA ARG A 165 10.39 14.70 28.52
C ARG A 165 11.63 13.81 28.30
N GLY A 166 11.43 12.50 28.22
CA GLY A 166 12.47 11.48 28.07
C GLY A 166 12.60 10.59 29.29
N VAL A 167 13.61 9.72 29.27
CA VAL A 167 13.91 8.77 30.34
C VAL A 167 15.38 8.96 30.74
N VAL A 168 15.60 9.48 31.94
CA VAL A 168 16.94 9.63 32.54
C VAL A 168 17.26 8.39 33.36
N ASP A 169 16.34 7.96 34.24
CA ASP A 169 16.44 6.73 35.05
C ASP A 169 15.49 5.66 34.48
N VAL A 170 16.09 4.66 33.83
CA VAL A 170 15.34 3.54 33.22
C VAL A 170 14.65 2.68 34.29
N LYS A 171 15.28 2.46 35.44
CA LYS A 171 14.71 1.60 36.52
C LYS A 171 13.47 2.27 37.12
N PHE A 172 13.56 3.55 37.40
CA PHE A 172 12.44 4.31 37.93
C PHE A 172 11.30 4.42 36.89
N PHE A 173 11.66 4.62 35.63
CA PHE A 173 10.68 4.63 34.53
C PHE A 173 9.93 3.31 34.43
N LEU A 174 10.62 2.16 34.45
CA LEU A 174 10.02 0.84 34.40
C LEU A 174 9.14 0.56 35.62
N PHE A 175 9.60 0.95 36.82
CA PHE A 175 8.78 0.86 38.04
C PHE A 175 7.49 1.65 37.92
N ARG A 176 7.52 2.88 37.42
CA ARG A 176 6.31 3.68 37.20
C ARG A 176 5.40 3.07 36.14
N MET A 177 5.97 2.51 35.07
CA MET A 177 5.24 1.79 34.04
C MET A 177 4.47 0.60 34.61
N GLU A 178 5.14 -0.22 35.40
CA GLU A 178 4.49 -1.35 36.10
C GLU A 178 3.32 -0.88 36.97
N LYS A 179 3.49 0.19 37.73
CA LYS A 179 2.43 0.72 38.62
C LYS A 179 1.23 1.33 37.86
N LEU A 180 1.43 1.84 36.66
CA LEU A 180 0.40 2.54 35.90
C LEU A 180 -0.34 1.64 34.90
N PHE A 181 0.31 0.56 34.43
CA PHE A 181 -0.19 -0.26 33.32
C PHE A 181 -0.27 -1.77 33.62
N ALA A 182 0.11 -2.24 34.82
CA ALA A 182 -0.02 -3.64 35.25
C ALA A 182 -1.43 -4.01 35.73
#